data_0466696eb09088d4ca035cbdb087fd4d
#
_entry.id   0466696eb09088d4ca035cbdb087fd4d
#
_cell.length_a   1.000
_cell.length_b   1.000
_cell.length_c   1.000
_cell.angle_alpha   90.00
_cell.angle_beta   90.00
_cell.angle_gamma   90.00
#
_symmetry.space_group_name_H-M   'P 1'
#
loop_
_entity.id
_entity.type
_entity.pdbx_description
1 polymer ?
#
loop_
_entity_poly.entity_id
_entity_poly.type
_entity_poly.pdbx_seq_one_letter_code
_entity_poly.pdbx_strand_id
1 'polypeptide(L)'
;MKASGKILSFLVLGFAALLSSCSKVPDSAKLIPEDATVVMRLDVRQIAESSGLTDDGALKADLKKRLKDADFSRAFSEKLEHLLDDPTKAGLDLRDPVFVYFVQAKKDAPVLDMEPQETVGDSLETDADMLGDVPPYAAVDDVGVGIVGTVYSAKDLAEFLNALAKETGDEPLTEKDGLYYSLSNGTLFVFNKDYFCLSHADYAGKGESEVLADARKLFDEGVEHSMYDNDFFKTMCKKEGEMQLLFYNALAGSPEMQMMESMIMPEGVKVKDMAHVMDVHMEKGETKAQIDILTKSDECDALIKKGDQVIDEIKGDLLKYVPKDGFSVFCNIHGDKLYEMLQEFPLFKQLPKDMTAQIKKVLSAIDGDFAFTMSDLDEKGTMPRFSVYAQTKDATLISMLKELNMVTADMKEKASNCYVLPVDEKTTDVLNLGWKNNTTYFTMGAEGDEFTEAKAPLSANVMKGRQAYVYFDFNMLDRLAKGLGETPVSVEMKEIARMFDYAEGYDEGMRKNIITLKHKDKSKTLLELVYTYAMQMMDRQQNSVVSEEDLKEALKETGV
;
A
#
# COMPACT_ATOMS: atom_id res chain seq x y z
N MET A 1 2.52 -33.44 -2.27
CA MET A 1 3.20 -32.91 -3.45
C MET A 1 2.93 -31.43 -3.76
N LYS A 2 1.74 -30.85 -3.53
CA LYS A 2 1.48 -29.42 -3.79
C LYS A 2 2.02 -28.43 -2.72
N ALA A 3 2.37 -28.90 -1.53
CA ALA A 3 2.90 -28.07 -0.45
C ALA A 3 4.38 -27.69 -0.65
N SER A 4 5.19 -28.60 -1.23
CA SER A 4 6.62 -28.38 -1.47
C SER A 4 6.90 -27.20 -2.41
N GLY A 5 6.08 -27.02 -3.47
CA GLY A 5 6.23 -25.90 -4.40
C GLY A 5 5.98 -24.51 -3.79
N LYS A 6 5.07 -24.42 -2.78
CA LYS A 6 4.79 -23.15 -2.11
C LYS A 6 5.87 -22.75 -1.11
N ILE A 7 6.42 -23.72 -0.37
CA ILE A 7 7.57 -23.49 0.53
C ILE A 7 8.77 -23.00 -0.26
N LEU A 8 8.96 -23.56 -1.43
CA LEU A 8 10.08 -23.26 -2.30
C LEU A 8 9.97 -21.86 -2.93
N SER A 9 8.77 -21.42 -3.35
CA SER A 9 8.54 -20.03 -3.79
C SER A 9 8.84 -19.01 -2.69
N PHE A 10 8.52 -19.34 -1.42
CA PHE A 10 8.86 -18.49 -0.28
C PHE A 10 10.36 -18.53 0.05
N LEU A 11 11.00 -19.68 -0.09
CA LEU A 11 12.47 -19.80 0.11
C LEU A 11 13.23 -19.07 -0.99
N VAL A 12 12.82 -19.15 -2.25
CA VAL A 12 13.46 -18.41 -3.37
C VAL A 12 13.29 -16.90 -3.19
N LEU A 13 12.12 -16.43 -2.76
CA LEU A 13 11.90 -15.02 -2.40
C LEU A 13 12.69 -14.61 -1.14
N GLY A 14 12.84 -15.50 -0.14
CA GLY A 14 13.61 -15.24 1.06
C GLY A 14 15.13 -15.32 0.83
N PHE A 15 15.59 -16.11 -0.15
CA PHE A 15 17.01 -16.25 -0.49
C PHE A 15 17.52 -15.18 -1.46
N ALA A 16 16.65 -14.51 -2.21
CA ALA A 16 17.06 -13.34 -2.99
C ALA A 16 17.60 -12.20 -2.12
N ALA A 17 17.84 -12.38 -0.83
CA ALA A 17 17.97 -11.36 0.18
C ALA A 17 19.29 -11.24 0.97
N LEU A 18 20.51 -11.38 0.42
CA LEU A 18 21.76 -11.19 1.21
C LEU A 18 22.91 -10.55 0.42
N LEU A 19 23.32 -9.32 0.74
CA LEU A 19 24.62 -8.64 0.73
C LEU A 19 24.76 -7.30 -0.05
N SER A 20 24.93 -6.26 0.72
CA SER A 20 25.57 -4.92 0.70
C SER A 20 25.27 -3.84 -0.35
N SER A 21 25.00 -2.66 0.22
CA SER A 21 24.76 -1.38 -0.41
C SER A 21 26.04 -0.64 -0.82
N CYS A 22 26.09 -0.20 -2.08
CA CYS A 22 26.85 0.98 -2.50
C CYS A 22 25.86 2.07 -2.91
N SER A 23 26.10 3.32 -2.52
CA SER A 23 25.26 4.50 -2.84
C SER A 23 25.26 4.88 -4.34
N LYS A 24 25.79 4.04 -5.21
CA LYS A 24 25.75 4.20 -6.67
C LYS A 24 24.55 3.47 -7.23
N VAL A 25 23.97 4.05 -8.29
CA VAL A 25 22.95 3.35 -9.08
C VAL A 25 23.59 2.07 -9.64
N PRO A 26 23.07 0.88 -9.33
CA PRO A 26 23.62 -0.38 -9.85
C PRO A 26 23.42 -0.48 -11.36
N ASP A 27 24.35 -1.15 -12.03
CA ASP A 27 24.29 -1.33 -13.48
C ASP A 27 23.06 -2.15 -13.93
N SER A 28 22.54 -3.04 -13.08
CA SER A 28 21.29 -3.78 -13.33
C SER A 28 20.08 -2.87 -13.52
N ALA A 29 20.11 -1.62 -13.06
CA ALA A 29 19.06 -0.62 -13.31
C ALA A 29 18.90 -0.26 -14.80
N LYS A 30 19.92 -0.53 -15.65
CA LYS A 30 19.81 -0.39 -17.11
C LYS A 30 18.79 -1.35 -17.73
N LEU A 31 18.42 -2.40 -17.00
CA LEU A 31 17.44 -3.39 -17.43
C LEU A 31 16.00 -3.00 -17.07
N ILE A 32 15.79 -1.91 -16.31
CA ILE A 32 14.49 -1.44 -15.88
C ILE A 32 14.01 -0.35 -16.84
N PRO A 33 12.86 -0.53 -17.52
CA PRO A 33 12.30 0.48 -18.42
C PRO A 33 11.95 1.78 -17.69
N GLU A 34 12.17 2.93 -18.33
CA GLU A 34 11.84 4.26 -17.77
C GLU A 34 10.33 4.44 -17.55
N ASP A 35 9.50 3.73 -18.31
CA ASP A 35 8.04 3.75 -18.18
C ASP A 35 7.50 2.80 -17.09
N ALA A 36 8.37 2.21 -16.27
CA ALA A 36 7.94 1.50 -15.07
C ALA A 36 7.22 2.44 -14.12
N THR A 37 5.98 2.06 -13.73
CA THR A 37 5.12 2.87 -12.86
C THR A 37 5.47 2.75 -11.39
N VAL A 38 5.95 1.57 -11.00
CA VAL A 38 6.45 1.29 -9.65
C VAL A 38 7.76 0.55 -9.78
N VAL A 39 8.76 0.98 -9.01
CA VAL A 39 10.02 0.26 -8.87
C VAL A 39 10.31 0.06 -7.38
N MET A 40 10.49 -1.18 -6.98
CA MET A 40 10.91 -1.56 -5.64
C MET A 40 12.40 -1.94 -5.69
N ARG A 41 13.20 -1.33 -4.83
CA ARG A 41 14.59 -1.73 -4.56
C ARG A 41 14.62 -2.49 -3.24
N LEU A 42 15.18 -3.68 -3.25
CA LEU A 42 15.36 -4.52 -2.08
C LEU A 42 16.85 -4.60 -1.76
N ASP A 43 17.28 -3.99 -0.66
CA ASP A 43 18.60 -4.23 -0.10
C ASP A 43 18.58 -5.53 0.70
N VAL A 44 18.90 -6.52 -0.02
CA VAL A 44 18.74 -7.90 0.35
C VAL A 44 19.65 -8.32 1.47
N ARG A 45 20.82 -7.68 1.59
CA ARG A 45 21.72 -7.89 2.72
C ARG A 45 21.18 -7.29 4.00
N GLN A 46 20.74 -6.03 3.96
CA GLN A 46 20.16 -5.41 5.14
C GLN A 46 18.90 -6.15 5.60
N ILE A 47 18.08 -6.60 4.65
CA ILE A 47 16.91 -7.45 4.93
C ILE A 47 17.30 -8.71 5.70
N ALA A 48 18.39 -9.38 5.32
CA ALA A 48 18.83 -10.57 6.02
C ALA A 48 19.49 -10.28 7.38
N GLU A 49 20.24 -9.19 7.45
CA GLU A 49 20.82 -8.74 8.71
C GLU A 49 19.70 -8.38 9.71
N SER A 50 18.72 -7.58 9.29
CA SER A 50 17.58 -7.19 10.14
C SER A 50 16.66 -8.34 10.50
N SER A 51 16.52 -9.36 9.63
CA SER A 51 15.73 -10.56 9.93
C SER A 51 16.46 -11.61 10.77
N GLY A 52 17.73 -11.40 11.11
CA GLY A 52 18.53 -12.37 11.87
C GLY A 52 18.92 -13.63 11.07
N LEU A 53 18.87 -13.57 9.73
CA LEU A 53 19.31 -14.68 8.86
C LEU A 53 20.83 -14.78 8.76
N THR A 54 21.56 -13.69 8.99
CA THR A 54 23.03 -13.67 8.96
C THR A 54 23.67 -14.25 10.21
N ASP A 55 22.97 -14.17 11.34
CA ASP A 55 23.43 -14.68 12.62
C ASP A 55 22.83 -16.07 12.89
N ASP A 56 23.30 -16.79 13.91
CA ASP A 56 22.66 -18.03 14.39
C ASP A 56 21.35 -17.73 15.15
N GLY A 57 20.51 -16.86 14.56
CA GLY A 57 19.25 -16.40 15.09
C GLY A 57 18.15 -17.45 15.04
N ALA A 58 17.05 -17.18 15.77
CA ALA A 58 15.92 -18.09 15.87
C ALA A 58 15.28 -18.39 14.49
N LEU A 59 15.22 -17.40 13.58
CA LEU A 59 14.68 -17.58 12.24
C LEU A 59 15.52 -18.56 11.42
N LYS A 60 16.84 -18.40 11.40
CA LYS A 60 17.75 -19.30 10.68
C LYS A 60 17.69 -20.73 11.24
N ALA A 61 17.61 -20.87 12.57
CA ALA A 61 17.48 -22.17 13.21
C ALA A 61 16.15 -22.87 12.86
N ASP A 62 15.03 -22.13 12.83
CA ASP A 62 13.73 -22.68 12.43
C ASP A 62 13.71 -23.08 10.95
N LEU A 63 14.27 -22.25 10.07
CA LEU A 63 14.42 -22.59 8.66
C LEU A 63 15.24 -23.86 8.45
N LYS A 64 16.41 -23.99 9.10
CA LYS A 64 17.22 -25.22 9.04
C LYS A 64 16.45 -26.45 9.56
N LYS A 65 15.68 -26.31 10.63
CA LYS A 65 14.84 -27.38 11.12
C LYS A 65 13.78 -27.79 10.10
N ARG A 66 13.03 -26.83 9.55
CA ARG A 66 11.98 -27.11 8.55
C ARG A 66 12.55 -27.71 7.27
N LEU A 67 13.76 -27.33 6.86
CA LEU A 67 14.43 -27.95 5.71
C LEU A 67 14.75 -29.42 5.98
N LYS A 68 15.07 -29.81 7.21
CA LYS A 68 15.29 -31.21 7.59
C LYS A 68 14.00 -32.01 7.64
N ASP A 69 12.90 -31.36 8.05
CA ASP A 69 11.58 -31.98 8.14
C ASP A 69 10.86 -32.01 6.78
N ALA A 70 11.36 -31.27 5.77
CA ALA A 70 10.82 -31.26 4.40
C ALA A 70 11.20 -32.53 3.64
N ASP A 71 10.27 -33.00 2.79
CA ASP A 71 10.46 -34.19 1.93
C ASP A 71 11.35 -33.88 0.72
N PHE A 72 12.55 -33.31 0.97
CA PHE A 72 13.56 -33.08 -0.04
C PHE A 72 14.60 -34.21 -0.03
N SER A 73 15.25 -34.41 -1.17
CA SER A 73 16.40 -35.29 -1.20
C SER A 73 17.48 -34.75 -0.22
N ARG A 74 18.21 -35.66 0.44
CA ARG A 74 19.27 -35.29 1.38
C ARG A 74 20.30 -34.34 0.76
N ALA A 75 20.68 -34.58 -0.50
CA ALA A 75 21.66 -33.78 -1.22
C ALA A 75 21.18 -32.34 -1.46
N PHE A 76 19.87 -32.17 -1.70
CA PHE A 76 19.29 -30.84 -1.88
C PHE A 76 19.13 -30.11 -0.54
N SER A 77 18.70 -30.80 0.52
CA SER A 77 18.63 -30.24 1.87
C SER A 77 20.00 -29.74 2.35
N GLU A 78 21.06 -30.53 2.18
CA GLU A 78 22.43 -30.13 2.49
C GLU A 78 22.86 -28.88 1.69
N LYS A 79 22.48 -28.78 0.41
CA LYS A 79 22.75 -27.62 -0.44
C LYS A 79 22.01 -26.37 0.05
N LEU A 80 20.74 -26.49 0.45
CA LEU A 80 19.96 -25.40 1.02
C LEU A 80 20.52 -24.94 2.39
N GLU A 81 20.95 -25.87 3.25
CA GLU A 81 21.61 -25.51 4.51
C GLU A 81 22.89 -24.71 4.26
N HIS A 82 23.72 -25.12 3.26
CA HIS A 82 24.90 -24.36 2.88
C HIS A 82 24.60 -22.97 2.34
N LEU A 83 23.48 -22.80 1.63
CA LEU A 83 23.02 -21.49 1.17
C LEU A 83 22.53 -20.59 2.30
N LEU A 84 21.91 -21.15 3.33
CA LEU A 84 21.56 -20.42 4.55
C LEU A 84 22.82 -19.91 5.30
N ASP A 85 23.95 -20.62 5.16
CA ASP A 85 25.21 -20.22 5.77
C ASP A 85 26.03 -19.26 4.89
N ASP A 86 25.95 -19.42 3.57
CA ASP A 86 26.65 -18.59 2.58
C ASP A 86 25.82 -18.46 1.29
N PRO A 87 24.94 -17.47 1.22
CA PRO A 87 24.06 -17.28 0.07
C PRO A 87 24.76 -16.98 -1.25
N THR A 88 26.02 -16.53 -1.22
CA THR A 88 26.80 -16.30 -2.47
C THR A 88 27.01 -17.58 -3.25
N LYS A 89 26.93 -18.73 -2.59
CA LYS A 89 26.99 -20.05 -3.22
C LYS A 89 25.75 -20.38 -4.07
N ALA A 90 24.69 -19.59 -3.98
CA ALA A 90 23.58 -19.64 -4.94
C ALA A 90 23.92 -19.04 -6.31
N GLY A 91 25.07 -18.36 -6.41
CA GLY A 91 25.50 -17.70 -7.64
C GLY A 91 24.89 -16.31 -7.88
N LEU A 92 24.13 -15.77 -6.94
CA LEU A 92 23.61 -14.40 -6.99
C LEU A 92 24.57 -13.42 -6.33
N ASP A 93 24.75 -12.22 -6.91
CA ASP A 93 25.50 -11.15 -6.27
C ASP A 93 24.54 -10.30 -5.42
N LEU A 94 24.56 -10.60 -4.15
CA LEU A 94 23.68 -9.94 -3.19
C LEU A 94 24.29 -8.66 -2.57
N ARG A 95 25.46 -8.24 -3.08
CA ARG A 95 26.04 -6.92 -2.76
C ARG A 95 25.31 -5.81 -3.48
N ASP A 96 24.69 -6.11 -4.60
CA ASP A 96 23.80 -5.23 -5.34
C ASP A 96 22.34 -5.51 -4.98
N PRO A 97 21.48 -4.48 -4.94
CA PRO A 97 20.08 -4.68 -4.67
C PRO A 97 19.38 -5.44 -5.81
N VAL A 98 18.31 -6.12 -5.46
CA VAL A 98 17.36 -6.67 -6.41
C VAL A 98 16.26 -5.64 -6.65
N PHE A 99 15.87 -5.48 -7.90
CA PHE A 99 14.74 -4.62 -8.26
C PHE A 99 13.56 -5.45 -8.74
N VAL A 100 12.38 -5.06 -8.25
CA VAL A 100 11.08 -5.51 -8.78
C VAL A 100 10.42 -4.30 -9.41
N TYR A 101 9.94 -4.43 -10.64
CA TYR A 101 9.28 -3.32 -11.32
C TYR A 101 7.99 -3.76 -11.99
N PHE A 102 7.11 -2.77 -12.15
CA PHE A 102 5.80 -2.95 -12.78
C PHE A 102 5.69 -1.98 -13.96
N VAL A 103 5.32 -2.52 -15.11
CA VAL A 103 5.09 -1.76 -16.34
C VAL A 103 3.64 -1.94 -16.74
N GLN A 104 2.95 -0.86 -17.05
CA GLN A 104 1.61 -0.96 -17.63
C GLN A 104 1.72 -1.38 -19.09
N ALA A 105 1.05 -2.46 -19.48
CA ALA A 105 1.04 -2.90 -20.87
C ALA A 105 0.40 -1.81 -21.74
N LYS A 106 1.11 -1.41 -22.81
CA LYS A 106 0.56 -0.48 -23.80
C LYS A 106 -0.46 -1.27 -24.63
N LYS A 107 -1.75 -1.09 -24.37
CA LYS A 107 -2.76 -1.46 -25.37
C LYS A 107 -2.67 -0.45 -26.51
N ASP A 108 -2.51 -0.94 -27.74
CA ASP A 108 -2.91 -0.16 -28.90
C ASP A 108 -4.42 0.10 -28.74
N ALA A 109 -4.74 1.26 -28.16
CA ALA A 109 -6.13 1.64 -27.93
C ALA A 109 -6.84 1.65 -29.30
N PRO A 110 -7.96 0.91 -29.47
CA PRO A 110 -8.78 1.12 -30.64
C PRO A 110 -9.20 2.58 -30.61
N VAL A 111 -8.87 3.32 -31.66
CA VAL A 111 -9.35 4.69 -31.86
C VAL A 111 -10.86 4.62 -31.84
N LEU A 112 -11.47 5.01 -30.71
CA LEU A 112 -12.89 5.27 -30.66
C LEU A 112 -13.13 6.52 -31.48
N ASP A 113 -13.52 6.33 -32.74
CA ASP A 113 -14.12 7.37 -33.58
C ASP A 113 -15.40 7.83 -32.86
N MET A 114 -15.24 8.80 -31.95
CA MET A 114 -16.37 9.53 -31.39
C MET A 114 -16.84 10.53 -32.45
N GLU A 115 -17.79 10.10 -33.30
CA GLU A 115 -18.56 11.06 -34.07
C GLU A 115 -19.21 12.06 -33.10
N PRO A 116 -19.15 13.37 -33.37
CA PRO A 116 -19.78 14.37 -32.51
C PRO A 116 -21.30 14.15 -32.53
N GLN A 117 -21.86 13.68 -31.40
CA GLN A 117 -23.31 13.64 -31.25
C GLN A 117 -23.84 15.06 -31.24
N GLU A 118 -24.70 15.34 -32.22
CA GLU A 118 -25.46 16.57 -32.30
C GLU A 118 -26.29 16.77 -31.02
N THR A 119 -26.18 17.96 -30.46
CA THR A 119 -26.98 18.44 -29.33
C THR A 119 -28.47 18.34 -29.61
N VAL A 120 -29.15 17.45 -28.94
CA VAL A 120 -30.60 17.47 -28.83
C VAL A 120 -30.98 18.13 -27.50
N GLY A 121 -31.83 19.16 -27.64
CA GLY A 121 -32.18 20.06 -26.55
C GLY A 121 -33.10 19.50 -25.47
N ASP A 122 -33.08 20.27 -24.38
CA ASP A 122 -34.08 20.44 -23.32
C ASP A 122 -34.96 19.25 -22.92
N SER A 123 -34.58 18.62 -21.82
CA SER A 123 -35.54 18.30 -20.73
C SER A 123 -34.73 17.95 -19.44
N LEU A 124 -34.87 18.81 -18.44
CA LEU A 124 -34.45 18.57 -17.07
C LEU A 124 -35.40 17.55 -16.44
N GLU A 125 -35.07 16.27 -16.57
CA GLU A 125 -35.56 15.25 -15.65
C GLU A 125 -34.37 14.79 -14.79
N THR A 126 -34.56 14.97 -13.50
CA THR A 126 -33.59 14.57 -12.46
C THR A 126 -33.65 13.06 -12.31
N ASP A 127 -32.90 12.34 -13.14
CA ASP A 127 -32.67 10.91 -12.94
C ASP A 127 -31.45 10.70 -12.12
N ALA A 128 -31.62 10.03 -10.98
CA ALA A 128 -30.60 9.56 -10.06
C ALA A 128 -29.65 8.49 -10.67
N ASP A 129 -29.73 8.25 -11.97
CA ASP A 129 -28.94 7.28 -12.75
C ASP A 129 -27.71 7.88 -13.44
N MET A 130 -27.31 9.12 -13.11
CA MET A 130 -26.07 9.72 -13.64
C MET A 130 -24.79 9.28 -12.91
N LEU A 131 -24.83 8.26 -12.08
CA LEU A 131 -23.68 7.39 -11.82
C LEU A 131 -23.77 6.26 -12.84
N GLY A 132 -23.64 6.62 -14.11
CA GLY A 132 -23.42 5.65 -15.18
C GLY A 132 -22.32 4.70 -14.75
N ASP A 133 -22.50 3.41 -15.04
CA ASP A 133 -21.58 2.33 -14.78
C ASP A 133 -20.14 2.83 -14.89
N VAL A 134 -19.52 3.07 -13.74
CA VAL A 134 -18.07 3.19 -13.68
C VAL A 134 -17.58 1.87 -14.27
N PRO A 135 -16.89 1.89 -15.42
CA PRO A 135 -16.44 0.64 -16.02
C PRO A 135 -15.72 -0.14 -14.93
N PRO A 136 -16.04 -1.43 -14.75
CA PRO A 136 -15.36 -2.25 -13.75
C PRO A 136 -13.87 -2.03 -14.00
N TYR A 137 -13.13 -1.71 -12.94
CA TYR A 137 -11.69 -1.48 -12.95
C TYR A 137 -11.08 -2.33 -14.05
N ALA A 138 -10.38 -1.70 -15.00
CA ALA A 138 -9.72 -2.40 -16.09
C ALA A 138 -9.03 -3.62 -15.48
N ALA A 139 -9.35 -4.79 -15.98
CA ALA A 139 -8.84 -6.03 -15.44
C ALA A 139 -7.33 -5.90 -15.31
N VAL A 140 -6.78 -6.32 -14.18
CA VAL A 140 -5.34 -6.23 -13.82
C VAL A 140 -4.47 -7.08 -14.77
N ASP A 141 -5.07 -7.66 -15.80
CA ASP A 141 -4.46 -8.62 -16.73
C ASP A 141 -3.38 -8.04 -17.66
N ASP A 142 -3.17 -6.73 -17.64
CA ASP A 142 -2.23 -6.05 -18.55
C ASP A 142 -1.03 -5.41 -17.83
N VAL A 143 -0.63 -5.90 -16.66
CA VAL A 143 0.55 -5.40 -15.95
C VAL A 143 1.72 -6.35 -16.16
N GLY A 144 2.77 -5.86 -16.82
CA GLY A 144 4.06 -6.56 -16.89
C GLY A 144 4.79 -6.43 -15.54
N VAL A 145 5.33 -7.53 -15.04
CA VAL A 145 6.17 -7.58 -13.84
C VAL A 145 7.55 -8.08 -14.22
N GLY A 146 8.58 -7.38 -13.74
CA GLY A 146 9.95 -7.84 -13.90
C GLY A 146 10.73 -7.80 -12.59
N ILE A 147 11.67 -8.75 -12.47
CA ILE A 147 12.65 -8.79 -11.37
C ILE A 147 14.02 -8.85 -12.00
N VAL A 148 14.91 -7.94 -11.62
CA VAL A 148 16.27 -7.89 -12.15
C VAL A 148 17.29 -7.77 -11.02
N GLY A 149 18.48 -8.30 -11.25
CA GLY A 149 19.58 -8.21 -10.30
C GLY A 149 20.89 -8.72 -10.90
N THR A 150 21.92 -8.80 -10.08
CA THR A 150 23.28 -9.10 -10.48
C THR A 150 23.61 -10.58 -10.20
N VAL A 151 24.33 -11.21 -11.09
CA VAL A 151 24.81 -12.59 -10.98
C VAL A 151 26.29 -12.57 -10.52
N TYR A 152 26.59 -13.31 -9.47
CA TYR A 152 27.97 -13.52 -9.00
C TYR A 152 28.69 -14.65 -9.75
N SER A 153 27.97 -15.75 -9.96
CA SER A 153 28.46 -16.92 -10.69
C SER A 153 27.32 -17.59 -11.45
N ALA A 154 27.29 -17.42 -12.76
CA ALA A 154 26.27 -18.04 -13.60
C ALA A 154 26.27 -19.58 -13.50
N LYS A 155 27.46 -20.20 -13.33
CA LYS A 155 27.58 -21.63 -13.16
C LYS A 155 26.92 -22.11 -11.87
N ASP A 156 27.22 -21.46 -10.73
CA ASP A 156 26.67 -21.87 -9.44
C ASP A 156 25.16 -21.64 -9.39
N LEU A 157 24.66 -20.53 -10.02
CA LEU A 157 23.25 -20.24 -10.15
C LEU A 157 22.54 -21.32 -10.99
N ALA A 158 23.13 -21.71 -12.14
CA ALA A 158 22.56 -22.78 -12.96
C ALA A 158 22.54 -24.12 -12.22
N GLU A 159 23.61 -24.49 -11.53
CA GLU A 159 23.67 -25.71 -10.73
C GLU A 159 22.66 -25.73 -9.60
N PHE A 160 22.43 -24.59 -8.95
CA PHE A 160 21.41 -24.46 -7.91
C PHE A 160 20.00 -24.62 -8.47
N LEU A 161 19.68 -23.88 -9.53
CA LEU A 161 18.34 -23.90 -10.14
C LEU A 161 18.00 -25.25 -10.79
N ASN A 162 18.99 -25.91 -11.42
CA ASN A 162 18.79 -27.25 -11.95
C ASN A 162 18.58 -28.30 -10.85
N ALA A 163 19.27 -28.16 -9.70
CA ALA A 163 19.01 -29.02 -8.55
C ALA A 163 17.61 -28.80 -8.01
N LEU A 164 17.14 -27.56 -8.00
CA LEU A 164 15.79 -27.17 -7.62
C LEU A 164 14.75 -27.75 -8.56
N ALA A 165 14.89 -27.55 -9.88
CA ALA A 165 14.00 -28.10 -10.90
C ALA A 165 13.85 -29.63 -10.77
N LYS A 166 14.95 -30.32 -10.48
CA LYS A 166 14.94 -31.76 -10.23
C LYS A 166 14.10 -32.16 -9.01
N GLU A 167 14.16 -31.39 -7.93
CA GLU A 167 13.37 -31.66 -6.71
C GLU A 167 11.89 -31.38 -6.90
N THR A 168 11.55 -30.34 -7.71
CA THR A 168 10.16 -29.96 -7.98
C THR A 168 9.53 -30.76 -9.11
N GLY A 169 10.35 -31.48 -9.91
CA GLY A 169 9.92 -32.18 -11.12
C GLY A 169 9.71 -31.24 -12.30
N ASP A 170 10.32 -30.05 -12.25
CA ASP A 170 10.32 -29.08 -13.34
C ASP A 170 11.43 -29.40 -14.37
N GLU A 171 11.32 -28.81 -15.55
CA GLU A 171 12.35 -28.94 -16.58
C GLU A 171 13.63 -28.19 -16.19
N PRO A 172 14.82 -28.73 -16.45
CA PRO A 172 16.07 -28.04 -16.17
C PRO A 172 16.25 -26.83 -17.09
N LEU A 173 17.09 -25.89 -16.66
CA LEU A 173 17.45 -24.73 -17.47
C LEU A 173 18.11 -25.16 -18.78
N THR A 174 17.76 -24.45 -19.83
CA THR A 174 18.46 -24.59 -21.14
C THR A 174 19.63 -23.61 -21.17
N GLU A 175 20.78 -24.08 -21.71
CA GLU A 175 21.93 -23.21 -21.98
C GLU A 175 22.07 -23.04 -23.50
N LYS A 176 22.15 -21.77 -23.95
CA LYS A 176 22.36 -21.44 -25.35
C LYS A 176 23.15 -20.14 -25.50
N ASP A 177 24.32 -20.26 -26.11
CA ASP A 177 25.21 -19.14 -26.42
C ASP A 177 25.51 -18.22 -25.21
N GLY A 178 25.78 -18.81 -24.02
CA GLY A 178 26.11 -18.11 -22.81
C GLY A 178 24.92 -17.53 -22.04
N LEU A 179 23.68 -17.78 -22.46
CA LEU A 179 22.47 -17.54 -21.71
C LEU A 179 21.93 -18.84 -21.11
N TYR A 180 21.53 -18.79 -19.85
CA TYR A 180 20.74 -19.81 -19.19
C TYR A 180 19.31 -19.31 -19.07
N TYR A 181 18.32 -20.13 -19.44
CA TYR A 181 16.93 -19.70 -19.43
C TYR A 181 15.94 -20.83 -19.16
N SER A 182 14.78 -20.42 -18.70
CA SER A 182 13.54 -21.20 -18.64
C SER A 182 12.39 -20.33 -19.13
N LEU A 183 11.58 -20.84 -20.05
CA LEU A 183 10.39 -20.16 -20.56
C LEU A 183 9.19 -21.06 -20.32
N SER A 184 8.27 -20.65 -19.48
CA SER A 184 7.07 -21.43 -19.14
C SER A 184 5.91 -20.51 -18.81
N ASN A 185 4.74 -20.78 -19.39
CA ASN A 185 3.48 -20.08 -19.09
C ASN A 185 3.58 -18.54 -19.13
N GLY A 186 4.26 -18.00 -20.15
CA GLY A 186 4.43 -16.53 -20.29
C GLY A 186 5.45 -15.91 -19.31
N THR A 187 6.16 -16.72 -18.53
CA THR A 187 7.23 -16.27 -17.65
C THR A 187 8.58 -16.69 -18.23
N LEU A 188 9.44 -15.71 -18.44
CA LEU A 188 10.84 -15.90 -18.85
C LEU A 188 11.73 -15.66 -17.63
N PHE A 189 12.51 -16.66 -17.26
CA PHE A 189 13.67 -16.49 -16.42
C PHE A 189 14.92 -16.67 -17.27
N VAL A 190 15.78 -15.66 -17.30
CA VAL A 190 17.01 -15.68 -18.09
C VAL A 190 18.15 -15.00 -17.35
N PHE A 191 19.37 -15.52 -17.48
CA PHE A 191 20.55 -14.89 -16.93
C PHE A 191 21.81 -15.19 -17.75
N ASN A 192 22.78 -14.31 -17.60
CA ASN A 192 24.13 -14.46 -18.11
C ASN A 192 25.15 -14.38 -16.96
N LYS A 193 26.42 -14.11 -17.26
CA LYS A 193 27.46 -13.96 -16.23
C LYS A 193 27.34 -12.71 -15.36
N ASP A 194 26.57 -11.71 -15.79
CA ASP A 194 26.51 -10.38 -15.16
C ASP A 194 25.13 -10.13 -14.50
N TYR A 195 24.04 -10.50 -15.18
CA TYR A 195 22.68 -10.14 -14.76
C TYR A 195 21.71 -11.32 -14.86
N PHE A 196 20.64 -11.24 -14.07
CA PHE A 196 19.45 -12.06 -14.26
C PHE A 196 18.22 -11.17 -14.48
N CYS A 197 17.24 -11.72 -15.21
CA CYS A 197 15.93 -11.15 -15.42
C CYS A 197 14.87 -12.24 -15.29
N LEU A 198 13.86 -11.99 -14.44
CA LEU A 198 12.63 -12.74 -14.40
C LEU A 198 11.53 -11.79 -14.88
N SER A 199 10.83 -12.10 -15.96
CA SER A 199 9.75 -11.26 -16.46
C SER A 199 8.52 -12.10 -16.79
N HIS A 200 7.37 -11.56 -16.42
CA HIS A 200 6.08 -12.06 -16.86
C HIS A 200 5.53 -11.06 -17.87
N ALA A 201 5.45 -11.46 -19.11
CA ALA A 201 4.91 -10.67 -20.20
C ALA A 201 4.23 -11.61 -21.20
N ASP A 202 3.39 -11.04 -22.06
CA ASP A 202 2.82 -11.81 -23.16
C ASP A 202 3.88 -12.07 -24.22
N TYR A 203 4.50 -13.26 -24.15
CA TYR A 203 5.37 -13.78 -25.18
C TYR A 203 4.59 -14.56 -26.25
N ALA A 204 3.25 -14.49 -26.24
CA ALA A 204 2.40 -15.15 -27.21
C ALA A 204 2.73 -14.68 -28.62
N GLY A 205 3.06 -15.62 -29.48
CA GLY A 205 3.42 -15.35 -30.88
C GLY A 205 4.91 -15.09 -31.13
N LYS A 206 5.76 -14.94 -30.12
CA LYS A 206 7.21 -14.89 -30.29
C LYS A 206 7.83 -16.28 -30.25
N GLY A 207 8.72 -16.56 -31.20
CA GLY A 207 9.53 -17.78 -31.18
C GLY A 207 10.63 -17.70 -30.11
N GLU A 208 11.04 -18.84 -29.54
CA GLU A 208 12.12 -18.95 -28.56
C GLU A 208 13.39 -18.16 -28.97
N SER A 209 13.79 -18.28 -30.23
CA SER A 209 14.98 -17.61 -30.77
C SER A 209 14.84 -16.08 -30.75
N GLU A 210 13.65 -15.55 -30.92
CA GLU A 210 13.35 -14.12 -30.86
C GLU A 210 13.40 -13.63 -29.41
N VAL A 211 12.78 -14.35 -28.49
CA VAL A 211 12.82 -14.05 -27.04
C VAL A 211 14.26 -14.01 -26.52
N LEU A 212 15.11 -14.96 -26.95
CA LEU A 212 16.52 -14.98 -26.56
C LEU A 212 17.35 -13.87 -27.20
N ALA A 213 17.01 -13.46 -28.43
CA ALA A 213 17.67 -12.32 -29.07
C ALA A 213 17.32 -11.00 -28.33
N ASP A 214 16.06 -10.83 -27.91
CA ASP A 214 15.63 -9.70 -27.09
C ASP A 214 16.33 -9.70 -25.72
N ALA A 215 16.45 -10.85 -25.06
CA ALA A 215 17.15 -10.97 -23.79
C ALA A 215 18.65 -10.63 -23.91
N ARG A 216 19.32 -11.05 -24.99
CA ARG A 216 20.73 -10.66 -25.25
C ARG A 216 20.86 -9.16 -25.43
N LYS A 217 20.03 -8.58 -26.30
CA LYS A 217 20.02 -7.14 -26.51
C LYS A 217 19.82 -6.39 -25.19
N LEU A 218 18.87 -6.86 -24.35
CA LEU A 218 18.62 -6.32 -23.03
C LEU A 218 19.88 -6.34 -22.15
N PHE A 219 20.61 -7.45 -22.09
CA PHE A 219 21.79 -7.58 -21.26
C PHE A 219 23.02 -6.84 -21.79
N ASP A 220 23.19 -6.75 -23.12
CA ASP A 220 24.34 -6.11 -23.76
C ASP A 220 24.18 -4.59 -23.84
N GLU A 221 23.00 -4.10 -24.15
CA GLU A 221 22.73 -2.70 -24.43
C GLU A 221 21.89 -2.01 -23.33
N GLY A 222 21.15 -2.77 -22.53
CA GLY A 222 20.11 -2.27 -21.66
C GLY A 222 18.86 -1.91 -22.45
N VAL A 223 17.90 -1.27 -21.79
CA VAL A 223 16.73 -0.65 -22.46
C VAL A 223 17.11 0.74 -22.95
N GLU A 224 16.61 1.15 -24.11
CA GLU A 224 16.93 2.45 -24.76
C GLU A 224 16.68 3.64 -23.83
N HIS A 225 15.59 3.56 -23.05
CA HIS A 225 15.26 4.51 -21.99
C HIS A 225 15.10 3.74 -20.69
N SER A 226 16.08 3.84 -19.80
CA SER A 226 16.12 3.07 -18.55
C SER A 226 16.02 3.95 -17.31
N MET A 227 15.59 3.34 -16.21
CA MET A 227 15.61 3.97 -14.89
C MET A 227 17.00 4.39 -14.43
N TYR A 228 18.08 3.84 -15.01
CA TYR A 228 19.46 4.21 -14.69
C TYR A 228 19.72 5.72 -14.82
N ASP A 229 19.11 6.38 -15.81
CA ASP A 229 19.27 7.82 -16.06
C ASP A 229 18.21 8.68 -15.36
N ASN A 230 17.18 8.09 -14.80
CA ASN A 230 16.07 8.79 -14.13
C ASN A 230 16.53 9.39 -12.78
N ASP A 231 16.33 10.70 -12.58
CA ASP A 231 16.79 11.41 -11.39
C ASP A 231 16.00 11.05 -10.11
N PHE A 232 14.72 10.71 -10.23
CA PHE A 232 13.94 10.21 -9.10
C PHE A 232 14.46 8.86 -8.64
N PHE A 233 14.75 7.97 -9.59
CA PHE A 233 15.35 6.68 -9.30
C PHE A 233 16.74 6.81 -8.67
N LYS A 234 17.60 7.72 -9.18
CA LYS A 234 18.89 8.04 -8.57
C LYS A 234 18.73 8.52 -7.12
N THR A 235 17.67 9.28 -6.85
CA THR A 235 17.37 9.78 -5.51
C THR A 235 16.90 8.64 -4.59
N MET A 236 16.06 7.74 -5.09
CA MET A 236 15.66 6.52 -4.37
C MET A 236 16.88 5.66 -4.01
N CYS A 237 17.81 5.44 -4.94
CA CYS A 237 19.02 4.63 -4.72
C CYS A 237 19.98 5.20 -3.66
N LYS A 238 19.83 6.47 -3.27
CA LYS A 238 20.63 7.08 -2.18
C LYS A 238 20.05 6.85 -0.79
N LYS A 239 18.85 6.29 -0.68
CA LYS A 239 18.21 5.95 0.58
C LYS A 239 18.85 4.71 1.19
N GLU A 240 18.75 4.56 2.51
CA GLU A 240 19.51 3.60 3.29
C GLU A 240 18.66 2.49 3.93
N GLY A 241 17.35 2.50 3.77
CA GLY A 241 16.45 1.47 4.31
C GLY A 241 16.62 0.11 3.62
N GLU A 242 16.04 -0.92 4.21
CA GLU A 242 16.04 -2.27 3.67
C GLU A 242 15.24 -2.39 2.37
N MET A 243 14.22 -1.54 2.23
CA MET A 243 13.35 -1.51 1.04
C MET A 243 13.05 -0.07 0.65
N GLN A 244 13.15 0.22 -0.64
CA GLN A 244 12.69 1.48 -1.22
C GLN A 244 11.66 1.21 -2.30
N LEU A 245 10.66 2.11 -2.40
CA LEU A 245 9.69 2.09 -3.47
C LEU A 245 9.67 3.46 -4.14
N LEU A 246 9.75 3.45 -5.47
CA LEU A 246 9.51 4.61 -6.31
C LEU A 246 8.16 4.43 -6.99
N PHE A 247 7.23 5.32 -6.70
CA PHE A 247 5.97 5.45 -7.43
C PHE A 247 6.13 6.62 -8.41
N TYR A 248 6.16 6.29 -9.68
CA TYR A 248 6.49 7.24 -10.73
C TYR A 248 5.57 7.01 -11.93
N ASN A 249 5.11 8.10 -12.52
CA ASN A 249 4.45 8.09 -13.82
C ASN A 249 3.21 7.19 -13.96
N ALA A 250 2.52 6.86 -12.86
CA ALA A 250 1.36 5.97 -12.88
C ALA A 250 0.23 6.42 -13.84
N LEU A 251 0.23 7.69 -14.26
CA LEU A 251 -0.80 8.28 -15.12
C LEU A 251 -0.31 8.66 -16.52
N ALA A 252 0.97 8.52 -16.85
CA ALA A 252 1.52 9.07 -18.10
C ALA A 252 1.42 8.14 -19.32
N GLY A 253 0.87 6.94 -19.15
CA GLY A 253 0.95 5.90 -20.17
C GLY A 253 -0.08 5.96 -21.28
N SER A 254 -1.29 6.50 -21.07
CA SER A 254 -2.35 6.50 -22.08
C SER A 254 -2.85 7.91 -22.42
N PRO A 255 -3.37 8.15 -23.64
CA PRO A 255 -3.99 9.41 -24.02
C PRO A 255 -5.16 9.80 -23.09
N GLU A 256 -5.94 8.81 -22.60
CA GLU A 256 -7.04 9.03 -21.68
C GLU A 256 -6.53 9.57 -20.33
N MET A 257 -5.43 9.02 -19.83
CA MET A 257 -4.82 9.46 -18.58
C MET A 257 -4.20 10.86 -18.72
N GLN A 258 -3.59 11.20 -19.88
CA GLN A 258 -3.11 12.55 -20.16
C GLN A 258 -4.27 13.55 -20.26
N MET A 259 -5.39 13.15 -20.86
CA MET A 259 -6.61 13.94 -20.88
C MET A 259 -7.14 14.17 -19.47
N MET A 260 -7.22 13.11 -18.65
CA MET A 260 -7.64 13.19 -17.26
C MET A 260 -6.69 14.08 -16.43
N GLU A 261 -5.36 13.96 -16.63
CA GLU A 261 -4.37 14.85 -16.00
C GLU A 261 -4.67 16.33 -16.32
N SER A 262 -4.92 16.65 -17.57
CA SER A 262 -5.23 18.03 -18.01
C SER A 262 -6.54 18.58 -17.41
N MET A 263 -7.47 17.71 -17.03
CA MET A 263 -8.73 18.08 -16.37
C MET A 263 -8.59 18.26 -14.86
N ILE A 264 -7.68 17.49 -14.24
CA ILE A 264 -7.51 17.44 -12.79
C ILE A 264 -6.42 18.40 -12.33
N MET A 265 -5.26 18.42 -13.00
CA MET A 265 -4.09 19.17 -12.52
C MET A 265 -4.16 20.65 -12.90
N PRO A 266 -3.62 21.55 -12.05
CA PRO A 266 -3.44 22.96 -12.41
C PRO A 266 -2.58 23.12 -13.66
N GLU A 267 -2.76 24.26 -14.36
CA GLU A 267 -2.01 24.58 -15.57
C GLU A 267 -0.49 24.53 -15.33
N GLY A 268 0.23 23.83 -16.20
CA GLY A 268 1.68 23.64 -16.12
C GLY A 268 2.15 22.52 -15.20
N VAL A 269 1.32 22.04 -14.28
CA VAL A 269 1.64 20.90 -13.40
C VAL A 269 1.50 19.60 -14.18
N LYS A 270 2.58 18.82 -14.25
CA LYS A 270 2.58 17.50 -14.91
C LYS A 270 2.91 16.42 -13.92
N VAL A 271 2.10 15.36 -13.89
CA VAL A 271 2.31 14.20 -12.98
C VAL A 271 3.67 13.56 -13.21
N LYS A 272 4.16 13.51 -14.44
CA LYS A 272 5.50 12.98 -14.76
C LYS A 272 6.67 13.77 -14.13
N ASP A 273 6.42 15.01 -13.68
CA ASP A 273 7.41 15.84 -12.99
C ASP A 273 7.35 15.65 -11.46
N MET A 274 6.55 14.69 -10.99
CA MET A 274 6.41 14.33 -9.59
C MET A 274 6.65 12.83 -9.38
N ALA A 275 7.21 12.48 -8.23
CA ALA A 275 7.35 11.09 -7.80
C ALA A 275 7.24 10.98 -6.27
N HIS A 276 6.86 9.80 -5.80
CA HIS A 276 6.88 9.45 -4.38
C HIS A 276 7.96 8.40 -4.17
N VAL A 277 8.86 8.67 -3.25
CA VAL A 277 9.89 7.72 -2.82
C VAL A 277 9.60 7.32 -1.39
N MET A 278 9.32 6.04 -1.17
CA MET A 278 9.18 5.46 0.16
C MET A 278 10.48 4.76 0.53
N ASP A 279 10.97 5.02 1.73
CA ASP A 279 12.16 4.39 2.33
C ASP A 279 11.74 3.67 3.61
N VAL A 280 11.95 2.36 3.69
CA VAL A 280 11.46 1.51 4.77
C VAL A 280 12.61 0.95 5.59
N HIS A 281 12.54 1.14 6.90
CA HIS A 281 13.46 0.63 7.91
C HIS A 281 12.75 -0.37 8.82
N MET A 282 13.29 -1.59 8.92
CA MET A 282 12.70 -2.70 9.67
C MET A 282 13.49 -3.00 10.94
N GLU A 283 13.25 -2.23 11.99
CA GLU A 283 13.89 -2.41 13.28
C GLU A 283 13.14 -3.43 14.17
N LYS A 284 13.81 -3.96 15.19
CA LYS A 284 13.14 -4.80 16.21
C LYS A 284 12.13 -3.96 16.98
N GLY A 285 10.89 -4.43 17.01
CA GLY A 285 9.77 -3.76 17.69
C GLY A 285 9.11 -2.63 16.90
N GLU A 286 9.68 -2.20 15.77
CA GLU A 286 9.04 -1.19 14.92
C GLU A 286 9.49 -1.26 13.45
N THR A 287 8.62 -0.82 12.58
CA THR A 287 8.94 -0.56 11.17
C THR A 287 8.60 0.88 10.86
N LYS A 288 9.54 1.61 10.25
CA LYS A 288 9.34 3.00 9.83
C LYS A 288 9.39 3.10 8.32
N ALA A 289 8.45 3.83 7.75
CA ALA A 289 8.46 4.22 6.35
C ALA A 289 8.46 5.74 6.25
N GLN A 290 9.41 6.29 5.52
CA GLN A 290 9.45 7.70 5.15
C GLN A 290 9.04 7.82 3.68
N ILE A 291 8.07 8.67 3.38
CA ILE A 291 7.61 8.96 2.02
C ILE A 291 7.99 10.40 1.70
N ASP A 292 8.84 10.57 0.68
CA ASP A 292 9.23 11.87 0.17
C ASP A 292 8.54 12.14 -1.17
N ILE A 293 7.98 13.33 -1.35
CA ILE A 293 7.46 13.81 -2.63
C ILE A 293 8.56 14.60 -3.34
N LEU A 294 8.99 14.08 -4.46
CA LEU A 294 10.02 14.68 -5.32
C LEU A 294 9.38 15.38 -6.52
N THR A 295 9.97 16.48 -6.94
CA THR A 295 9.48 17.28 -8.07
C THR A 295 10.64 17.69 -8.99
N LYS A 296 10.34 17.91 -10.28
CA LYS A 296 11.30 18.37 -11.30
C LYS A 296 10.95 19.73 -11.91
N SER A 297 9.77 20.29 -11.61
CA SER A 297 9.33 21.57 -12.18
C SER A 297 8.98 22.59 -11.10
N ASP A 298 9.15 23.87 -11.42
CA ASP A 298 8.79 25.00 -10.56
C ASP A 298 7.27 25.03 -10.28
N GLU A 299 6.46 24.60 -11.25
CA GLU A 299 5.00 24.53 -11.12
C GLU A 299 4.57 23.48 -10.08
N CYS A 300 5.19 22.29 -10.11
CA CYS A 300 4.97 21.27 -9.09
C CYS A 300 5.43 21.77 -7.70
N ASP A 301 6.58 22.42 -7.63
CA ASP A 301 7.06 23.04 -6.39
C ASP A 301 6.12 24.12 -5.85
N ALA A 302 5.56 24.94 -6.74
CA ALA A 302 4.59 25.97 -6.36
C ALA A 302 3.29 25.35 -5.81
N LEU A 303 2.81 24.27 -6.44
CA LEU A 303 1.62 23.55 -5.96
C LEU A 303 1.82 23.00 -4.55
N ILE A 304 2.96 22.35 -4.28
CA ILE A 304 3.28 21.83 -2.93
C ILE A 304 3.37 22.95 -1.91
N LYS A 305 4.05 24.07 -2.23
CA LYS A 305 4.13 25.24 -1.34
C LYS A 305 2.77 25.87 -1.02
N LYS A 306 1.80 25.79 -1.96
CA LYS A 306 0.42 26.21 -1.69
C LYS A 306 -0.28 25.22 -0.78
N GLY A 307 -0.07 23.93 -0.98
CA GLY A 307 -0.54 22.90 -0.05
C GLY A 307 -0.05 23.13 1.39
N ASP A 308 1.24 23.45 1.56
CA ASP A 308 1.81 23.81 2.87
C ASP A 308 1.14 25.02 3.53
N GLN A 309 0.50 25.91 2.77
CA GLN A 309 -0.24 27.05 3.32
C GLN A 309 -1.69 26.70 3.72
N VAL A 310 -2.20 25.58 3.22
CA VAL A 310 -3.57 25.10 3.53
C VAL A 310 -3.62 24.43 4.90
N ILE A 311 -2.55 23.78 5.30
CA ILE A 311 -2.41 23.07 6.56
C ILE A 311 -1.43 23.80 7.49
N ASP A 312 -1.75 23.82 8.77
CA ASP A 312 -0.94 24.46 9.82
C ASP A 312 -0.67 23.46 10.96
N GLU A 313 0.17 23.82 11.92
CA GLU A 313 0.43 22.99 13.10
C GLU A 313 -0.85 22.71 13.89
N ILE A 314 -1.08 21.43 14.24
CA ILE A 314 -2.21 21.00 15.05
C ILE A 314 -2.14 21.68 16.43
N LYS A 315 -3.16 22.42 16.81
CA LYS A 315 -3.24 23.13 18.11
C LYS A 315 -3.48 22.19 19.28
N GLY A 316 -4.19 21.09 19.02
CA GLY A 316 -4.43 20.04 19.98
C GLY A 316 -5.62 20.25 20.92
N ASP A 317 -6.44 21.26 20.70
CA ASP A 317 -7.61 21.56 21.54
C ASP A 317 -8.66 20.44 21.54
N LEU A 318 -8.72 19.67 20.43
CA LEU A 318 -9.66 18.57 20.24
C LEU A 318 -9.15 17.23 20.80
N LEU A 319 -7.86 17.09 21.11
CA LEU A 319 -7.24 15.81 21.52
C LEU A 319 -7.88 15.19 22.75
N LYS A 320 -8.34 15.99 23.69
CA LYS A 320 -8.99 15.51 24.92
C LYS A 320 -10.28 14.72 24.68
N TYR A 321 -10.91 14.89 23.50
CA TYR A 321 -12.12 14.17 23.11
C TYR A 321 -11.83 12.90 22.31
N VAL A 322 -10.57 12.63 22.00
CA VAL A 322 -10.18 11.56 21.10
C VAL A 322 -9.50 10.44 21.87
N PRO A 323 -10.10 9.25 21.90
CA PRO A 323 -9.55 8.11 22.60
C PRO A 323 -8.34 7.51 21.85
N LYS A 324 -7.43 6.91 22.61
CA LYS A 324 -6.24 6.22 22.09
C LYS A 324 -6.54 4.81 21.56
N ASP A 325 -7.73 4.27 21.80
CA ASP A 325 -8.10 2.87 21.55
C ASP A 325 -8.89 2.65 20.26
N GLY A 326 -8.57 3.39 19.19
CA GLY A 326 -9.29 3.32 17.93
C GLY A 326 -8.50 3.80 16.74
N PHE A 327 -9.22 4.26 15.73
CA PHE A 327 -8.68 4.98 14.58
C PHE A 327 -8.92 6.46 14.72
N SER A 328 -7.91 7.27 14.43
CA SER A 328 -8.03 8.74 14.52
C SER A 328 -7.24 9.43 13.42
N VAL A 329 -7.81 10.50 12.90
CA VAL A 329 -7.17 11.41 11.94
C VAL A 329 -7.28 12.83 12.47
N PHE A 330 -6.18 13.54 12.41
CA PHE A 330 -6.10 14.97 12.78
C PHE A 330 -5.43 15.76 11.69
N CYS A 331 -5.87 16.97 11.47
CA CYS A 331 -5.16 17.99 10.72
C CYS A 331 -5.62 19.38 11.18
N ASN A 332 -4.83 20.39 10.88
CA ASN A 332 -5.25 21.79 11.05
C ASN A 332 -5.41 22.42 9.67
N ILE A 333 -6.60 22.93 9.36
CA ILE A 333 -6.96 23.37 8.00
C ILE A 333 -7.34 24.84 8.00
N HIS A 334 -6.71 25.60 7.09
CA HIS A 334 -7.14 26.94 6.70
C HIS A 334 -8.08 26.87 5.50
N GLY A 335 -9.38 26.86 5.74
CA GLY A 335 -10.37 26.66 4.69
C GLY A 335 -10.37 27.74 3.62
N ASP A 336 -10.05 28.99 3.95
CA ASP A 336 -9.91 30.06 2.95
C ASP A 336 -8.74 29.78 1.99
N LYS A 337 -7.61 29.29 2.50
CA LYS A 337 -6.44 28.90 1.70
C LYS A 337 -6.71 27.66 0.85
N LEU A 338 -7.43 26.70 1.40
CA LEU A 338 -7.88 25.54 0.64
C LEU A 338 -8.77 25.97 -0.54
N TYR A 339 -9.71 26.91 -0.31
CA TYR A 339 -10.54 27.44 -1.38
C TYR A 339 -9.69 28.15 -2.48
N GLU A 340 -8.72 29.00 -2.06
CA GLU A 340 -7.79 29.65 -3.00
C GLU A 340 -7.03 28.63 -3.85
N MET A 341 -6.53 27.55 -3.25
CA MET A 341 -5.84 26.47 -3.96
C MET A 341 -6.76 25.75 -4.93
N LEU A 342 -7.98 25.37 -4.51
CA LEU A 342 -8.95 24.67 -5.37
C LEU A 342 -9.32 25.46 -6.61
N GLN A 343 -9.33 26.79 -6.56
CA GLN A 343 -9.62 27.63 -7.72
C GLN A 343 -8.60 27.48 -8.88
N GLU A 344 -7.45 26.87 -8.64
CA GLU A 344 -6.46 26.63 -9.69
C GLU A 344 -6.75 25.39 -10.50
N PHE A 345 -7.52 24.46 -9.94
CA PHE A 345 -7.85 23.18 -10.56
C PHE A 345 -8.92 23.35 -11.65
N PRO A 346 -8.68 22.81 -12.87
CA PRO A 346 -9.61 22.96 -13.99
C PRO A 346 -11.03 22.48 -13.68
N LEU A 347 -11.18 21.33 -13.02
CA LEU A 347 -12.49 20.81 -12.59
C LEU A 347 -13.24 21.81 -11.70
N PHE A 348 -12.53 22.45 -10.76
CA PHE A 348 -13.15 23.45 -9.90
C PHE A 348 -13.62 24.69 -10.66
N LYS A 349 -12.86 25.11 -11.69
CA LYS A 349 -13.22 26.24 -12.56
C LYS A 349 -14.47 25.98 -13.40
N GLN A 350 -14.81 24.71 -13.64
CA GLN A 350 -15.99 24.31 -14.42
C GLN A 350 -17.27 24.21 -13.57
N LEU A 351 -17.14 24.25 -12.24
CA LEU A 351 -18.30 24.18 -11.35
C LEU A 351 -19.21 25.40 -11.52
N PRO A 352 -20.54 25.24 -11.39
CA PRO A 352 -21.49 26.35 -11.37
C PRO A 352 -21.13 27.39 -10.30
N LYS A 353 -21.35 28.67 -10.60
CA LYS A 353 -21.02 29.77 -9.66
C LYS A 353 -21.72 29.62 -8.32
N ASP A 354 -22.95 29.12 -8.29
CA ASP A 354 -23.68 28.92 -7.05
C ASP A 354 -23.03 27.81 -6.20
N MET A 355 -22.57 26.74 -6.83
CA MET A 355 -21.85 25.66 -6.15
C MET A 355 -20.49 26.14 -5.61
N THR A 356 -19.71 26.87 -6.41
CA THR A 356 -18.43 27.43 -5.94
C THR A 356 -18.62 28.43 -4.79
N ALA A 357 -19.71 29.20 -4.80
CA ALA A 357 -20.06 30.09 -3.69
C ALA A 357 -20.43 29.32 -2.42
N GLN A 358 -21.16 28.22 -2.55
CA GLN A 358 -21.47 27.35 -1.42
C GLN A 358 -20.21 26.68 -0.86
N ILE A 359 -19.34 26.13 -1.72
CA ILE A 359 -18.05 25.55 -1.32
C ILE A 359 -17.21 26.60 -0.59
N LYS A 360 -17.13 27.82 -1.12
CA LYS A 360 -16.44 28.93 -0.45
C LYS A 360 -16.99 29.17 0.95
N LYS A 361 -18.32 29.25 1.09
CA LYS A 361 -18.98 29.49 2.38
C LYS A 361 -18.65 28.38 3.39
N VAL A 362 -18.64 27.11 2.95
CA VAL A 362 -18.26 25.96 3.78
C VAL A 362 -16.81 26.07 4.23
N LEU A 363 -15.89 26.19 3.26
CA LEU A 363 -14.47 26.17 3.53
C LEU A 363 -14.06 27.37 4.39
N SER A 364 -14.58 28.58 4.10
CA SER A 364 -14.26 29.78 4.89
C SER A 364 -14.76 29.70 6.35
N ALA A 365 -15.70 28.82 6.65
CA ALA A 365 -16.12 28.58 8.03
C ALA A 365 -15.13 27.71 8.81
N ILE A 366 -14.32 26.88 8.13
CA ILE A 366 -13.33 25.98 8.74
C ILE A 366 -12.03 26.76 8.97
N ASP A 367 -11.56 26.80 10.22
CA ASP A 367 -10.31 27.49 10.56
C ASP A 367 -9.73 26.92 11.87
N GLY A 368 -8.90 25.89 11.74
CA GLY A 368 -8.25 25.24 12.86
C GLY A 368 -8.28 23.72 12.81
N ASP A 369 -8.23 23.10 13.99
CA ASP A 369 -8.13 21.66 14.13
C ASP A 369 -9.38 20.95 13.61
N PHE A 370 -9.14 19.89 12.85
CA PHE A 370 -10.11 18.87 12.47
C PHE A 370 -9.70 17.54 13.11
N ALA A 371 -10.67 16.82 13.65
CA ALA A 371 -10.46 15.48 14.19
C ALA A 371 -11.57 14.55 13.74
N PHE A 372 -11.19 13.39 13.20
CA PHE A 372 -12.07 12.25 13.02
C PHE A 372 -11.59 11.12 13.92
N THR A 373 -12.50 10.45 14.61
CA THR A 373 -12.16 9.27 15.42
C THR A 373 -13.24 8.20 15.31
N MET A 374 -12.80 6.96 15.38
CA MET A 374 -13.64 5.78 15.45
C MET A 374 -13.03 4.85 16.50
N SER A 375 -13.76 4.51 17.56
CA SER A 375 -13.19 3.79 18.69
C SER A 375 -13.91 2.48 18.98
N ASP A 376 -15.05 2.56 19.64
CA ASP A 376 -15.82 1.39 20.07
C ASP A 376 -16.87 0.97 19.03
N LEU A 377 -17.44 -0.21 19.26
CA LEU A 377 -18.68 -0.61 18.60
C LEU A 377 -19.89 -0.11 19.41
N ASP A 378 -21.03 -0.02 18.75
CA ASP A 378 -22.32 0.21 19.38
C ASP A 378 -22.62 -0.89 20.41
N GLU A 379 -23.67 -0.72 21.23
CA GLU A 379 -24.06 -1.71 22.24
C GLU A 379 -24.35 -3.12 21.67
N LYS A 380 -24.68 -3.19 20.37
CA LYS A 380 -24.92 -4.47 19.66
C LYS A 380 -23.64 -5.06 19.07
N GLY A 381 -22.53 -4.32 19.06
CA GLY A 381 -21.28 -4.72 18.42
C GLY A 381 -21.33 -4.72 16.88
N THR A 382 -22.25 -3.95 16.29
CA THR A 382 -22.54 -3.98 14.85
C THR A 382 -22.03 -2.75 14.10
N MET A 383 -22.02 -1.57 14.74
CA MET A 383 -21.56 -0.31 14.12
C MET A 383 -20.47 0.35 14.95
N PRO A 384 -19.40 0.84 14.32
CA PRO A 384 -18.39 1.60 15.05
C PRO A 384 -18.94 2.97 15.46
N ARG A 385 -18.73 3.33 16.74
CA ARG A 385 -18.96 4.69 17.21
C ARG A 385 -17.90 5.60 16.63
N PHE A 386 -18.31 6.72 16.09
CA PHE A 386 -17.43 7.70 15.48
C PHE A 386 -17.70 9.11 16.00
N SER A 387 -16.70 9.96 15.89
CA SER A 387 -16.83 11.40 16.15
C SER A 387 -16.04 12.19 15.12
N VAL A 388 -16.66 13.26 14.64
CA VAL A 388 -16.04 14.26 13.77
C VAL A 388 -16.13 15.59 14.48
N TYR A 389 -15.02 16.28 14.59
CA TYR A 389 -14.93 17.61 15.13
C TYR A 389 -14.20 18.51 14.14
N ALA A 390 -14.69 19.71 13.94
CA ALA A 390 -14.03 20.73 13.14
C ALA A 390 -14.08 22.07 13.88
N GLN A 391 -12.95 22.69 14.12
CA GLN A 391 -12.95 24.07 14.60
C GLN A 391 -13.48 24.99 13.52
N THR A 392 -14.51 25.78 13.85
CA THR A 392 -15.22 26.63 12.91
C THR A 392 -15.49 28.00 13.52
N LYS A 393 -15.47 29.04 12.68
CA LYS A 393 -15.71 30.42 13.10
C LYS A 393 -17.11 30.65 13.66
N ASP A 394 -18.09 29.91 13.10
CA ASP A 394 -19.52 30.02 13.42
C ASP A 394 -20.30 28.76 13.06
N ALA A 395 -21.63 28.82 13.16
CA ALA A 395 -22.55 27.72 12.85
C ALA A 395 -22.90 27.59 11.36
N THR A 396 -22.11 28.14 10.44
CA THR A 396 -22.40 28.15 9.00
C THR A 396 -22.58 26.73 8.45
N LEU A 397 -21.75 25.77 8.87
CA LEU A 397 -21.87 24.36 8.42
C LEU A 397 -23.23 23.77 8.81
N ILE A 398 -23.70 24.03 10.03
CA ILE A 398 -25.01 23.54 10.49
C ILE A 398 -26.15 24.20 9.69
N SER A 399 -26.02 25.50 9.40
CA SER A 399 -27.01 26.22 8.59
C SER A 399 -27.12 25.63 7.18
N MET A 400 -26.00 25.29 6.57
CA MET A 400 -25.96 24.67 5.25
C MET A 400 -26.54 23.25 5.26
N LEU A 401 -26.23 22.44 6.27
CA LEU A 401 -26.82 21.11 6.40
C LEU A 401 -28.36 21.18 6.51
N LYS A 402 -28.89 22.25 7.14
CA LYS A 402 -30.34 22.53 7.14
C LYS A 402 -30.85 22.90 5.74
N GLU A 403 -30.17 23.80 5.04
CA GLU A 403 -30.54 24.22 3.66
C GLU A 403 -30.55 23.03 2.71
N LEU A 404 -29.66 22.04 2.88
CA LEU A 404 -29.57 20.81 2.12
C LEU A 404 -30.54 19.70 2.59
N ASN A 405 -31.42 19.99 3.55
CA ASN A 405 -32.34 19.03 4.16
C ASN A 405 -31.63 17.81 4.81
N MET A 406 -30.36 17.93 5.15
CA MET A 406 -29.61 16.90 5.90
C MET A 406 -29.94 16.91 7.40
N VAL A 407 -30.42 18.04 7.92
CA VAL A 407 -31.07 18.13 9.23
C VAL A 407 -32.55 17.87 9.00
N THR A 408 -32.98 16.64 9.20
CA THR A 408 -34.35 16.20 8.90
C THR A 408 -35.35 16.57 10.00
N ALA A 409 -36.65 16.47 9.72
CA ALA A 409 -37.71 16.71 10.70
C ALA A 409 -37.70 15.74 11.89
N ASP A 410 -37.05 14.57 11.72
CA ASP A 410 -36.90 13.56 12.77
C ASP A 410 -35.80 13.93 13.79
N MET A 411 -34.92 14.86 13.44
CA MET A 411 -33.91 15.39 14.36
C MET A 411 -34.53 16.36 15.36
N LYS A 412 -34.34 16.09 16.63
CA LYS A 412 -34.81 16.97 17.71
C LYS A 412 -33.78 18.05 18.00
N GLU A 413 -34.18 19.33 17.91
CA GLU A 413 -33.35 20.43 18.38
C GLU A 413 -33.33 20.46 19.91
N LYS A 414 -32.18 20.28 20.51
CA LYS A 414 -31.96 20.31 21.98
C LYS A 414 -31.51 21.66 22.49
N ALA A 415 -30.75 22.36 21.65
CA ALA A 415 -30.29 23.72 21.89
C ALA A 415 -30.08 24.40 20.53
N SER A 416 -29.86 25.73 20.54
CA SER A 416 -29.61 26.45 19.28
C SER A 416 -28.45 25.79 18.49
N ASN A 417 -28.75 25.37 17.27
CA ASN A 417 -27.82 24.68 16.38
C ASN A 417 -27.27 23.33 16.90
N CYS A 418 -27.99 22.65 17.80
CA CYS A 418 -27.65 21.33 18.31
C CYS A 418 -28.81 20.37 18.15
N TYR A 419 -28.58 19.28 17.43
CA TYR A 419 -29.60 18.32 17.00
C TYR A 419 -29.24 16.90 17.41
N VAL A 420 -30.25 16.10 17.72
CA VAL A 420 -30.11 14.69 18.11
C VAL A 420 -31.08 13.85 17.28
N LEU A 421 -30.56 12.77 16.70
CA LEU A 421 -31.33 11.76 15.98
C LEU A 421 -31.10 10.39 16.63
N PRO A 422 -32.14 9.69 17.13
CA PRO A 422 -32.01 8.30 17.55
C PRO A 422 -31.54 7.40 16.41
N VAL A 423 -30.52 6.57 16.63
CA VAL A 423 -29.99 5.65 15.60
C VAL A 423 -30.91 4.44 15.44
N ASP A 424 -31.46 3.93 16.54
CA ASP A 424 -32.39 2.81 16.59
C ASP A 424 -33.22 2.92 17.86
N GLU A 425 -34.52 2.55 17.81
CA GLU A 425 -35.42 2.53 18.96
C GLU A 425 -34.96 1.58 20.10
N LYS A 426 -34.03 0.67 19.80
CA LYS A 426 -33.54 -0.37 20.71
C LYS A 426 -32.18 -0.06 21.33
N THR A 427 -31.54 1.05 20.97
CA THR A 427 -30.24 1.46 21.52
C THR A 427 -30.35 2.81 22.20
N THR A 428 -29.43 3.10 23.13
CA THR A 428 -29.30 4.43 23.73
C THR A 428 -28.42 5.36 22.88
N ASP A 429 -27.82 4.83 21.81
CA ASP A 429 -26.95 5.60 20.93
C ASP A 429 -27.77 6.52 20.02
N VAL A 430 -27.28 7.73 19.89
CA VAL A 430 -27.86 8.79 19.07
C VAL A 430 -26.79 9.39 18.16
N LEU A 431 -27.22 9.96 17.06
CA LEU A 431 -26.39 10.89 16.29
C LEU A 431 -26.57 12.29 16.87
N ASN A 432 -25.49 12.88 17.37
CA ASN A 432 -25.42 14.25 17.80
C ASN A 432 -24.79 15.09 16.70
N LEU A 433 -25.44 16.15 16.26
CA LEU A 433 -24.94 17.10 15.28
C LEU A 433 -25.12 18.52 15.81
N GLY A 434 -24.08 19.34 15.75
CA GLY A 434 -24.25 20.71 16.22
C GLY A 434 -23.01 21.59 16.12
N TRP A 435 -23.18 22.80 16.62
CA TRP A 435 -22.11 23.77 16.78
C TRP A 435 -22.10 24.31 18.22
N LYS A 436 -20.95 24.19 18.87
CA LYS A 436 -20.74 24.63 20.25
C LYS A 436 -19.27 24.88 20.51
N ASN A 437 -18.91 25.91 21.26
CA ASN A 437 -17.53 26.26 21.63
C ASN A 437 -16.59 26.40 20.39
N ASN A 438 -17.04 27.09 19.35
CA ASN A 438 -16.31 27.24 18.08
C ASN A 438 -15.95 25.90 17.41
N THR A 439 -16.75 24.89 17.65
CA THR A 439 -16.56 23.54 17.07
C THR A 439 -17.87 23.05 16.50
N THR A 440 -17.86 22.71 15.22
CA THR A 440 -18.90 21.88 14.60
C THR A 440 -18.57 20.43 14.89
N TYR A 441 -19.56 19.65 15.29
CA TYR A 441 -19.39 18.24 15.64
C TYR A 441 -20.49 17.38 15.02
N PHE A 442 -20.11 16.14 14.71
CA PHE A 442 -21.00 15.06 14.33
C PHE A 442 -20.52 13.79 15.01
N THR A 443 -21.27 13.28 15.99
CA THR A 443 -20.82 12.17 16.83
C THR A 443 -21.92 11.12 16.97
N MET A 444 -21.53 9.86 17.07
CA MET A 444 -22.40 8.73 17.41
C MET A 444 -22.03 8.24 18.81
N GLY A 445 -23.00 8.25 19.72
CA GLY A 445 -22.82 7.87 21.13
C GLY A 445 -24.05 8.20 21.96
N ALA A 446 -23.91 8.24 23.29
CA ALA A 446 -25.00 8.65 24.16
C ALA A 446 -25.38 10.13 23.99
N GLU A 447 -26.62 10.47 24.25
CA GLU A 447 -27.07 11.85 24.22
C GLU A 447 -26.34 12.70 25.28
N GLY A 448 -25.73 13.79 24.84
CA GLY A 448 -24.96 14.70 25.73
C GLY A 448 -23.47 14.38 25.84
N ASP A 449 -23.02 13.29 25.22
CA ASP A 449 -21.60 12.85 25.28
C ASP A 449 -20.71 13.50 24.21
N GLU A 450 -21.25 14.43 23.40
CA GLU A 450 -20.56 15.04 22.26
C GLU A 450 -19.22 15.72 22.60
N PHE A 451 -19.05 16.15 23.85
CA PHE A 451 -17.80 16.75 24.37
C PHE A 451 -17.31 16.07 25.65
N THR A 452 -17.62 14.80 25.83
CA THR A 452 -17.08 14.03 26.96
C THR A 452 -15.61 13.73 26.73
N GLU A 453 -14.77 14.06 27.71
CA GLU A 453 -13.33 13.78 27.61
C GLU A 453 -13.06 12.28 27.60
N ALA A 454 -12.20 11.85 26.67
CA ALA A 454 -11.80 10.46 26.55
C ALA A 454 -11.07 9.98 27.82
N LYS A 455 -11.38 8.77 28.29
CA LYS A 455 -10.72 8.17 29.48
C LYS A 455 -9.20 8.04 29.31
N ALA A 456 -8.75 7.78 28.11
CA ALA A 456 -7.35 7.69 27.72
C ALA A 456 -7.15 8.48 26.40
N PRO A 457 -6.99 9.80 26.45
CA PRO A 457 -6.81 10.61 25.25
C PRO A 457 -5.43 10.39 24.63
N LEU A 458 -5.33 10.69 23.33
CA LEU A 458 -4.04 10.80 22.67
C LEU A 458 -3.18 11.91 23.31
N SER A 459 -1.88 11.68 23.38
CA SER A 459 -0.97 12.64 24.01
C SER A 459 -0.73 13.87 23.12
N ALA A 460 -0.90 15.05 23.65
CA ALA A 460 -0.58 16.30 22.96
C ALA A 460 0.90 16.39 22.50
N ASN A 461 1.82 15.72 23.21
CA ASN A 461 3.23 15.70 22.83
C ASN A 461 3.48 15.01 21.48
N VAL A 462 2.61 14.08 21.08
CA VAL A 462 2.72 13.36 19.80
C VAL A 462 2.37 14.28 18.63
N MET A 463 1.54 15.30 18.85
CA MET A 463 1.04 16.21 17.81
C MET A 463 1.88 17.47 17.62
N LYS A 464 2.80 17.75 18.54
CA LYS A 464 3.58 19.01 18.51
C LYS A 464 4.43 19.09 17.24
N GLY A 465 4.28 20.19 16.49
CA GLY A 465 5.01 20.46 15.25
C GLY A 465 4.51 19.68 14.05
N ARG A 466 3.34 19.02 14.14
CA ARG A 466 2.73 18.23 13.06
C ARG A 466 1.52 18.94 12.51
N GLN A 467 1.34 18.86 11.20
CA GLN A 467 0.21 19.48 10.48
C GLN A 467 -0.92 18.47 10.24
N ALA A 468 -0.56 17.19 10.02
CA ALA A 468 -1.50 16.08 9.98
C ALA A 468 -0.96 14.90 10.80
N TYR A 469 -1.89 14.10 11.34
CA TYR A 469 -1.58 12.92 12.13
C TYR A 469 -2.66 11.86 11.99
N VAL A 470 -2.25 10.63 11.80
CA VAL A 470 -3.13 9.45 11.76
C VAL A 470 -2.67 8.46 12.80
N TYR A 471 -3.60 7.86 13.50
CA TYR A 471 -3.34 6.82 14.50
C TYR A 471 -4.30 5.66 14.34
N PHE A 472 -3.80 4.45 14.48
CA PHE A 472 -4.60 3.22 14.44
C PHE A 472 -4.15 2.22 15.50
N ASP A 473 -5.04 1.91 16.45
CA ASP A 473 -4.85 0.85 17.45
C ASP A 473 -5.28 -0.50 16.88
N PHE A 474 -4.35 -1.43 16.67
CA PHE A 474 -4.68 -2.75 16.14
C PHE A 474 -5.55 -3.60 17.07
N ASN A 475 -5.66 -3.29 18.36
CA ASN A 475 -6.60 -3.95 19.23
C ASN A 475 -8.07 -3.68 18.84
N MET A 476 -8.33 -2.63 18.06
CA MET A 476 -9.64 -2.39 17.45
C MET A 476 -10.05 -3.53 16.52
N LEU A 477 -9.11 -4.12 15.75
CA LEU A 477 -9.41 -5.28 14.90
C LEU A 477 -9.88 -6.49 15.69
N ASP A 478 -9.31 -6.75 16.88
CA ASP A 478 -9.77 -7.85 17.75
C ASP A 478 -11.19 -7.61 18.29
N ARG A 479 -11.54 -6.34 18.57
CA ARG A 479 -12.90 -5.97 18.99
C ARG A 479 -13.90 -6.13 17.84
N LEU A 480 -13.56 -5.64 16.63
CA LEU A 480 -14.38 -5.80 15.43
C LEU A 480 -14.58 -7.29 15.06
N ALA A 481 -13.51 -8.07 15.13
CA ALA A 481 -13.55 -9.51 14.84
C ALA A 481 -14.52 -10.29 15.75
N LYS A 482 -14.70 -9.86 17.00
CA LYS A 482 -15.68 -10.47 17.92
C LYS A 482 -17.11 -10.26 17.44
N GLY A 483 -17.41 -9.10 16.85
CA GLY A 483 -18.74 -8.82 16.28
C GLY A 483 -19.05 -9.60 15.01
N LEU A 484 -18.03 -10.03 14.25
CA LEU A 484 -18.18 -10.76 12.99
C LEU A 484 -18.36 -12.28 13.17
N GLY A 485 -18.23 -12.81 14.40
CA GLY A 485 -18.24 -14.25 14.67
C GLY A 485 -16.98 -14.94 14.11
N GLU A 486 -17.04 -16.27 13.92
CA GLU A 486 -15.93 -17.05 13.36
C GLU A 486 -16.00 -17.09 11.83
N THR A 487 -15.39 -16.13 11.19
CA THR A 487 -15.24 -16.03 9.74
C THR A 487 -13.75 -15.99 9.36
N PRO A 488 -13.35 -16.34 8.10
CA PRO A 488 -11.96 -16.19 7.67
C PRO A 488 -11.42 -14.77 7.92
N VAL A 489 -12.22 -13.73 7.65
CA VAL A 489 -11.87 -12.33 7.87
C VAL A 489 -11.62 -12.04 9.36
N SER A 490 -12.49 -12.53 10.25
CA SER A 490 -12.32 -12.33 11.71
C SER A 490 -11.06 -13.01 12.26
N VAL A 491 -10.68 -14.16 11.69
CA VAL A 491 -9.44 -14.85 12.05
C VAL A 491 -8.23 -14.03 11.63
N GLU A 492 -8.21 -13.52 10.40
CA GLU A 492 -7.11 -12.66 9.92
C GLU A 492 -6.98 -11.37 10.73
N MET A 493 -8.10 -10.71 11.04
CA MET A 493 -8.11 -9.51 11.89
C MET A 493 -7.49 -9.77 13.26
N LYS A 494 -7.82 -10.91 13.91
CA LYS A 494 -7.24 -11.30 15.20
C LYS A 494 -5.73 -11.56 15.12
N GLU A 495 -5.27 -12.20 14.03
CA GLU A 495 -3.84 -12.46 13.86
C GLU A 495 -3.06 -11.15 13.62
N ILE A 496 -3.56 -10.25 12.80
CA ILE A 496 -2.97 -8.91 12.61
C ILE A 496 -2.93 -8.16 13.95
N ALA A 497 -4.02 -8.19 14.70
CA ALA A 497 -4.10 -7.59 16.04
C ALA A 497 -3.09 -8.19 17.04
N ARG A 498 -2.67 -9.46 16.86
CA ARG A 498 -1.63 -10.09 17.69
C ARG A 498 -0.22 -9.65 17.33
N MET A 499 0.02 -9.31 16.07
CA MET A 499 1.35 -8.92 15.60
C MET A 499 1.67 -7.46 15.94
N PHE A 500 0.69 -6.56 15.80
CA PHE A 500 0.90 -5.13 15.88
C PHE A 500 0.19 -4.49 17.07
N ASP A 501 0.85 -3.49 17.65
CA ASP A 501 0.34 -2.67 18.75
C ASP A 501 -0.48 -1.50 18.18
N TYR A 502 0.20 -0.59 17.48
CA TYR A 502 -0.44 0.50 16.77
C TYR A 502 0.37 0.94 15.55
N ALA A 503 -0.29 1.65 14.65
CA ALA A 503 0.34 2.42 13.59
C ALA A 503 0.10 3.90 13.83
N GLU A 504 1.10 4.71 13.53
CA GLU A 504 0.97 6.16 13.48
C GLU A 504 1.59 6.70 12.19
N GLY A 505 0.97 7.75 11.63
CA GLY A 505 1.48 8.48 10.50
C GLY A 505 1.40 9.98 10.76
N TYR A 506 2.40 10.72 10.29
CA TYR A 506 2.42 12.17 10.39
C TYR A 506 3.24 12.79 9.27
N ASP A 507 2.98 14.04 9.01
CA ASP A 507 3.74 14.82 8.06
C ASP A 507 4.79 15.73 8.73
N GLU A 508 5.82 16.02 7.96
CA GLU A 508 6.79 17.10 8.20
C GLU A 508 6.71 18.07 7.00
N GLY A 509 5.53 18.69 6.82
CA GLY A 509 5.13 19.42 5.62
C GLY A 509 4.67 18.51 4.49
N MET A 510 4.13 19.10 3.42
CA MET A 510 3.57 18.35 2.28
C MET A 510 4.56 17.42 1.59
N ARG A 511 5.87 17.66 1.76
CA ARG A 511 6.92 16.89 1.07
C ARG A 511 7.33 15.61 1.77
N LYS A 512 7.06 15.48 3.06
CA LYS A 512 7.60 14.38 3.84
C LYS A 512 6.57 13.81 4.79
N ASN A 513 6.27 12.54 4.63
CA ASN A 513 5.37 11.80 5.49
C ASN A 513 6.14 10.65 6.17
N ILE A 514 5.86 10.43 7.43
CA ILE A 514 6.46 9.35 8.21
C ILE A 514 5.35 8.45 8.72
N ILE A 515 5.51 7.16 8.51
CA ILE A 515 4.62 6.12 9.02
C ILE A 515 5.43 5.21 9.93
N THR A 516 4.94 4.95 11.12
CA THR A 516 5.56 4.02 12.08
C THR A 516 4.55 2.92 12.43
N LEU A 517 4.96 1.68 12.28
CA LEU A 517 4.22 0.50 12.69
C LEU A 517 4.90 -0.12 13.91
N LYS A 518 4.24 -0.13 15.05
CA LYS A 518 4.76 -0.70 16.30
C LYS A 518 4.34 -2.14 16.45
N HIS A 519 5.31 -3.00 16.71
CA HIS A 519 5.10 -4.41 16.93
C HIS A 519 4.77 -4.71 18.40
N LYS A 520 3.90 -5.68 18.66
CA LYS A 520 3.67 -6.17 20.03
C LYS A 520 4.89 -6.90 20.58
N ASP A 521 5.52 -7.75 19.75
CA ASP A 521 6.79 -8.37 20.10
C ASP A 521 7.95 -7.43 19.77
N LYS A 522 8.47 -6.77 20.80
CA LYS A 522 9.57 -5.80 20.67
C LYS A 522 10.92 -6.42 20.32
N SER A 523 11.02 -7.74 20.32
CA SER A 523 12.25 -8.47 19.98
C SER A 523 12.32 -8.87 18.51
N LYS A 524 11.22 -8.74 17.76
CA LYS A 524 11.08 -9.17 16.36
C LYS A 524 11.01 -8.01 15.39
N THR A 525 11.61 -8.21 14.22
CA THR A 525 11.41 -7.34 13.05
C THR A 525 10.11 -7.69 12.33
N LEU A 526 9.68 -6.83 11.38
CA LEU A 526 8.51 -7.10 10.54
C LEU A 526 8.65 -8.43 9.79
N LEU A 527 9.83 -8.72 9.25
CA LEU A 527 10.05 -9.96 8.49
C LEU A 527 9.93 -11.21 9.35
N GLU A 528 10.45 -11.18 10.58
CA GLU A 528 10.28 -12.27 11.53
C GLU A 528 8.80 -12.48 11.92
N LEU A 529 8.03 -11.41 12.04
CA LEU A 529 6.59 -11.49 12.31
C LEU A 529 5.83 -12.09 11.11
N VAL A 530 6.09 -11.58 9.91
CA VAL A 530 5.45 -12.07 8.66
C VAL A 530 5.83 -13.52 8.40
N TYR A 531 7.10 -13.90 8.59
CA TYR A 531 7.53 -15.30 8.49
C TYR A 531 6.78 -16.18 9.49
N THR A 532 6.72 -15.78 10.76
CA THR A 532 6.01 -16.52 11.80
C THR A 532 4.55 -16.74 11.42
N TYR A 533 3.89 -15.70 10.93
CA TYR A 533 2.50 -15.75 10.47
C TYR A 533 2.32 -16.70 9.28
N ALA A 534 3.18 -16.56 8.25
CA ALA A 534 3.12 -17.42 7.07
C ALA A 534 3.27 -18.91 7.43
N MET A 535 4.19 -19.22 8.34
CA MET A 535 4.37 -20.60 8.82
C MET A 535 3.15 -21.13 9.57
N GLN A 536 2.55 -20.33 10.44
CA GLN A 536 1.32 -20.71 11.14
C GLN A 536 0.15 -20.98 10.18
N MET A 537 0.02 -20.17 9.12
CA MET A 537 -1.02 -20.39 8.10
C MET A 537 -0.79 -21.69 7.32
N MET A 538 0.47 -22.01 7.00
CA MET A 538 0.82 -23.26 6.33
C MET A 538 0.53 -24.47 7.21
N ASP A 539 0.90 -24.43 8.50
CA ASP A 539 0.65 -25.50 9.45
C ASP A 539 -0.88 -25.73 9.64
N ARG A 540 -1.68 -24.66 9.65
CA ARG A 540 -3.16 -24.75 9.69
C ARG A 540 -3.73 -25.41 8.43
N GLN A 541 -3.24 -25.04 7.25
CA GLN A 541 -3.69 -25.65 5.98
C GLN A 541 -3.37 -27.14 5.93
N GLN A 542 -2.17 -27.54 6.37
CA GLN A 542 -1.80 -28.95 6.43
C GLN A 542 -2.71 -29.75 7.37
N ASN A 543 -2.99 -29.22 8.56
CA ASN A 543 -3.88 -29.87 9.53
C ASN A 543 -5.34 -29.94 9.04
N SER A 544 -5.81 -28.97 8.24
CA SER A 544 -7.15 -29.02 7.65
C SER A 544 -7.28 -30.08 6.55
N VAL A 545 -6.22 -30.32 5.79
CA VAL A 545 -6.19 -31.38 4.76
C VAL A 545 -6.16 -32.77 5.40
N VAL A 546 -5.45 -32.94 6.51
CA VAL A 546 -5.45 -34.20 7.29
C VAL A 546 -6.85 -34.49 7.84
N SER A 547 -7.56 -33.47 8.30
CA SER A 547 -8.94 -33.64 8.79
C SER A 547 -9.94 -34.04 7.68
N GLU A 548 -9.72 -33.63 6.43
CA GLU A 548 -10.54 -34.10 5.29
C GLU A 548 -10.24 -35.56 4.90
N GLU A 549 -9.02 -36.02 5.05
CA GLU A 549 -8.67 -37.44 4.85
C GLU A 549 -9.24 -38.31 5.96
N ASP A 550 -9.14 -37.88 7.21
CA ASP A 550 -9.78 -38.53 8.36
C ASP A 550 -11.32 -38.58 8.19
N LEU A 551 -11.92 -37.51 7.64
CA LEU A 551 -13.36 -37.48 7.35
C LEU A 551 -13.75 -38.44 6.22
N LYS A 552 -12.92 -38.60 5.18
CA LYS A 552 -13.12 -39.59 4.12
C LYS A 552 -12.92 -41.02 4.59
N GLU A 553 -12.02 -41.24 5.55
CA GLU A 553 -11.79 -42.53 6.16
C GLU A 553 -12.95 -42.91 7.11
N ALA A 554 -13.40 -41.92 7.91
CA ALA A 554 -14.59 -42.09 8.74
C ALA A 554 -15.88 -42.32 7.93
N LEU A 555 -16.04 -41.69 6.79
CA LEU A 555 -17.16 -41.91 5.85
C LEU A 555 -17.09 -43.30 5.20
N LYS A 556 -15.90 -43.83 4.95
CA LYS A 556 -15.72 -45.21 4.46
C LYS A 556 -16.06 -46.26 5.52
N GLU A 557 -15.75 -46.00 6.80
CA GLU A 557 -16.09 -46.88 7.90
C GLU A 557 -17.59 -46.88 8.23
N THR A 558 -18.29 -45.78 7.94
CA THR A 558 -19.73 -45.66 8.17
C THR A 558 -20.61 -46.21 7.05
N GLY A 559 -20.01 -46.66 5.92
CA GLY A 559 -20.73 -47.36 4.85
C GLY A 559 -21.74 -46.49 4.08
N VAL A 560 -21.57 -45.18 4.04
CA VAL A 560 -22.39 -44.23 3.26
C VAL A 560 -21.70 -43.87 1.98
#